data_0a6ecb9947928874acf8bcebddb08fbd
#
_entry.id   0a6ecb9947928874acf8bcebddb08fbd
#
_cell.length_a   1.000
_cell.length_b   1.000
_cell.length_c   1.000
_cell.angle_alpha   90.00
_cell.angle_beta   90.00
_cell.angle_gamma   90.00
#
_symmetry.space_group_name_H-M   'P 1'
#
loop_
_entity.id
_entity.type
_entity.pdbx_description
1 polymer ?
#
loop_
_entity_poly.entity_id
_entity_poly.type
_entity_poly.pdbx_seq_one_letter_code
_entity_poly.pdbx_strand_id
1 'polypeptide(L)'
;HLWGRLTHDVETTLQEEVGDRRAHVLQCGPAGEKLVRFAAIMNMSNRANGRTGMGAVMGSKKLKAIVVRGGKRKLAMADPEGVRAIMQPSIPAIREDEDVWDLAKHGTLGILESQNANGGLPTRNYQSGWMGYDRAAAIGGERLFNELLRGADEDDQMKLGRETCYSCAVRCKRVVDAEWQGRKIDPKSGGQEYETASVFGSYCDIDDIHAIAYANQLCNQYGVDTIAAGATMAFAINCYEEGLITSHDTGGIELGWGQAEAMIAMLEKTLSRQGFGDVLAEGSARAGAHLGNGAEDLVVAVKGAELPAHMPQVKPSLALIYAVNPFGADHQSSEHDPNYTPELIADSPEKYGKRAADLGLTNPQPEEVLNAGKVEYALKTQYAYSAMDTADVCQFVFGPAWQLLGMEELAGVITAVTGEKTTVADLLTIGARRLNMLRAFNAREGITRERDTLPKRLFEPLDGGPSHGKAVDRVEFEAALETYYEMAGWDPVSGNPRAETLEALGLGWLKPELAL
;
A
#
# COMPACT_ATOMS: atom_id res chain seq x y z
N HIS A 1 32.22 -3.57 2.70
CA HIS A 1 32.04 -3.83 4.14
C HIS A 1 30.55 -3.75 4.58
N LEU A 2 29.69 -3.13 3.74
CA LEU A 2 28.25 -2.96 4.03
C LEU A 2 27.38 -4.08 3.45
N TRP A 3 27.89 -4.82 2.45
CA TRP A 3 27.14 -5.89 1.80
C TRP A 3 26.83 -7.03 2.78
N GLY A 4 25.58 -7.50 2.80
CA GLY A 4 25.07 -8.49 3.75
C GLY A 4 24.60 -7.94 5.09
N ARG A 5 24.83 -6.66 5.40
CA ARG A 5 24.40 -6.04 6.66
C ARG A 5 22.94 -5.58 6.60
N LEU A 6 22.26 -5.66 7.74
CA LEU A 6 20.89 -5.20 7.92
C LEU A 6 20.76 -3.68 7.70
N THR A 7 19.59 -3.22 7.32
CA THR A 7 19.34 -1.80 7.01
C THR A 7 19.66 -0.86 8.16
N HIS A 8 19.33 -1.24 9.40
CA HIS A 8 19.60 -0.45 10.62
C HIS A 8 21.10 -0.23 10.85
N ASP A 9 21.90 -1.27 10.62
CA ASP A 9 23.35 -1.21 10.78
C ASP A 9 24.01 -0.37 9.70
N VAL A 10 23.54 -0.55 8.45
CA VAL A 10 24.07 0.20 7.30
C VAL A 10 23.81 1.68 7.47
N GLU A 11 22.59 2.07 7.86
CA GLU A 11 22.25 3.48 8.08
C GLU A 11 23.12 4.10 9.18
N THR A 12 23.24 3.44 10.33
CA THR A 12 24.08 3.91 11.45
C THR A 12 25.54 4.05 11.03
N THR A 13 26.09 3.04 10.36
CA THR A 13 27.49 3.05 9.90
C THR A 13 27.76 4.19 8.92
N LEU A 14 26.87 4.39 7.93
CA LEU A 14 27.05 5.44 6.93
C LEU A 14 26.92 6.84 7.52
N GLN A 15 26.03 7.04 8.50
CA GLN A 15 25.91 8.32 9.22
C GLN A 15 27.18 8.61 10.05
N GLU A 16 27.79 7.59 10.65
CA GLU A 16 29.07 7.71 11.37
C GLU A 16 30.23 8.02 10.41
N GLU A 17 30.33 7.33 9.27
CA GLU A 17 31.37 7.56 8.26
C GLU A 17 31.30 8.98 7.67
N VAL A 18 30.09 9.51 7.45
CA VAL A 18 29.87 10.89 6.96
C VAL A 18 30.05 11.92 8.08
N GLY A 19 30.01 11.49 9.36
CA GLY A 19 30.13 12.36 10.53
C GLY A 19 28.90 13.26 10.74
N ASP A 20 27.72 12.87 10.21
CA ASP A 20 26.46 13.62 10.40
C ASP A 20 25.27 12.67 10.52
N ARG A 21 24.71 12.55 11.73
CA ARG A 21 23.51 11.74 12.00
C ARG A 21 22.26 12.22 11.27
N ARG A 22 22.29 13.40 10.64
CA ARG A 22 21.19 13.93 9.81
C ARG A 22 21.37 13.59 8.33
N ALA A 23 22.39 12.84 7.96
CA ALA A 23 22.51 12.33 6.61
C ALA A 23 21.40 11.32 6.36
N HIS A 24 20.71 11.44 5.24
CA HIS A 24 19.68 10.50 4.81
C HIS A 24 20.33 9.39 3.98
N VAL A 25 19.93 8.16 4.29
CA VAL A 25 20.43 6.96 3.61
C VAL A 25 19.28 6.30 2.88
N LEU A 26 19.44 6.11 1.57
CA LEU A 26 18.57 5.31 0.73
C LEU A 26 19.33 4.04 0.39
N GLN A 27 18.76 2.86 0.67
CA GLN A 27 19.51 1.61 0.62
C GLN A 27 18.64 0.41 0.24
N CYS A 28 19.26 -0.64 -0.31
CA CYS A 28 18.67 -1.97 -0.34
C CYS A 28 19.15 -2.79 0.87
N GLY A 29 18.25 -3.59 1.44
CA GLY A 29 18.59 -4.56 2.48
C GLY A 29 19.19 -5.84 1.92
N PRO A 30 19.56 -6.80 2.80
CA PRO A 30 20.08 -8.11 2.38
C PRO A 30 19.19 -8.88 1.41
N ALA A 31 17.86 -8.72 1.51
CA ALA A 31 16.91 -9.32 0.59
C ALA A 31 17.06 -8.76 -0.84
N GLY A 32 17.30 -7.45 -0.98
CA GLY A 32 17.58 -6.84 -2.28
C GLY A 32 18.89 -7.34 -2.89
N GLU A 33 19.94 -7.50 -2.06
CA GLU A 33 21.22 -8.07 -2.49
C GLU A 33 21.08 -9.51 -3.02
N LYS A 34 20.14 -10.27 -2.46
CA LYS A 34 19.78 -11.64 -2.86
C LYS A 34 18.70 -11.71 -3.92
N LEU A 35 18.25 -10.56 -4.44
CA LEU A 35 17.24 -10.46 -5.48
C LEU A 35 15.87 -11.06 -5.10
N VAL A 36 15.48 -10.95 -3.83
CA VAL A 36 14.10 -11.24 -3.41
C VAL A 36 13.17 -10.31 -4.19
N ARG A 37 12.20 -10.84 -4.93
CA ARG A 37 11.41 -10.09 -5.92
C ARG A 37 10.63 -8.91 -5.35
N PHE A 38 10.21 -9.00 -4.12
CA PHE A 38 9.51 -7.95 -3.40
C PHE A 38 10.41 -7.14 -2.45
N ALA A 39 11.74 -7.14 -2.69
CA ALA A 39 12.64 -6.27 -1.94
C ALA A 39 12.37 -4.80 -2.24
N ALA A 40 12.35 -3.98 -1.19
CA ALA A 40 12.10 -2.55 -1.25
C ALA A 40 13.39 -1.74 -1.09
N ILE A 41 13.36 -0.51 -1.56
CA ILE A 41 14.36 0.50 -1.19
C ILE A 41 13.92 1.11 0.14
N MET A 42 14.84 1.16 1.12
CA MET A 42 14.56 1.63 2.48
C MET A 42 15.30 2.92 2.77
N ASN A 43 14.67 3.80 3.52
CA ASN A 43 15.30 4.93 4.18
C ASN A 43 14.79 5.08 5.62
N MET A 44 15.51 5.81 6.46
CA MET A 44 15.17 6.02 7.88
C MET A 44 14.87 4.70 8.61
N SER A 45 15.51 3.59 8.21
CA SER A 45 15.38 2.22 8.75
C SER A 45 13.99 1.58 8.68
N ASN A 46 12.92 2.34 8.56
CA ASN A 46 11.54 1.86 8.58
C ASN A 46 10.60 2.60 7.59
N ARG A 47 11.16 3.21 6.55
CA ARG A 47 10.42 3.85 5.45
C ARG A 47 10.77 3.15 4.14
N ALA A 48 9.80 2.47 3.54
CA ALA A 48 9.94 1.88 2.21
C ALA A 48 9.58 2.90 1.13
N ASN A 49 10.34 2.92 0.04
CA ASN A 49 10.04 3.71 -1.16
C ASN A 49 9.10 2.92 -2.07
N GLY A 50 7.95 2.57 -1.54
CA GLY A 50 6.90 1.82 -2.21
C GLY A 50 7.22 0.33 -2.42
N ARG A 51 6.26 -0.32 -3.04
CA ARG A 51 6.26 -1.73 -3.45
C ARG A 51 7.07 -1.90 -4.77
N THR A 52 6.79 -2.89 -5.58
CA THR A 52 7.31 -3.13 -6.94
C THR A 52 8.72 -3.71 -7.08
N GLY A 53 9.37 -4.13 -6.00
CA GLY A 53 10.65 -4.87 -6.08
C GLY A 53 11.88 -4.04 -6.41
N MET A 54 11.84 -2.71 -6.26
CA MET A 54 12.95 -1.83 -6.61
C MET A 54 14.22 -2.07 -5.78
N GLY A 55 14.10 -2.64 -4.58
CA GLY A 55 15.25 -3.09 -3.80
C GLY A 55 16.05 -4.19 -4.49
N ALA A 56 15.38 -5.14 -5.17
CA ALA A 56 16.04 -6.15 -5.96
C ALA A 56 16.72 -5.55 -7.22
N VAL A 57 16.11 -4.55 -7.85
CA VAL A 57 16.73 -3.81 -8.96
C VAL A 57 18.00 -3.11 -8.49
N MET A 58 17.97 -2.44 -7.35
CA MET A 58 19.15 -1.79 -6.75
C MET A 58 20.25 -2.82 -6.43
N GLY A 59 19.88 -3.95 -5.83
CA GLY A 59 20.79 -5.05 -5.53
C GLY A 59 21.42 -5.67 -6.76
N SER A 60 20.65 -5.87 -7.85
CA SER A 60 21.15 -6.40 -9.13
C SER A 60 22.23 -5.52 -9.78
N LYS A 61 22.19 -4.22 -9.50
CA LYS A 61 23.18 -3.23 -9.94
C LYS A 61 24.37 -3.13 -8.98
N LYS A 62 24.40 -3.95 -7.93
CA LYS A 62 25.42 -3.92 -6.85
C LYS A 62 25.52 -2.54 -6.17
N LEU A 63 24.43 -1.79 -6.15
CA LEU A 63 24.32 -0.51 -5.47
C LEU A 63 23.72 -0.74 -4.07
N LYS A 64 24.54 -0.63 -3.03
CA LYS A 64 24.10 -0.87 -1.63
C LYS A 64 23.32 0.30 -1.07
N ALA A 65 23.86 1.52 -1.21
CA ALA A 65 23.27 2.72 -0.62
C ALA A 65 23.65 3.98 -1.38
N ILE A 66 22.80 4.99 -1.22
CA ILE A 66 23.06 6.39 -1.61
C ILE A 66 22.90 7.22 -0.34
N VAL A 67 23.93 8.03 0.00
CA VAL A 67 23.89 8.90 1.17
C VAL A 67 23.76 10.34 0.71
N VAL A 68 22.77 11.04 1.26
CA VAL A 68 22.51 12.44 0.95
C VAL A 68 22.65 13.29 2.21
N ARG A 69 23.53 14.27 2.16
CA ARG A 69 23.68 15.29 3.19
C ARG A 69 23.18 16.62 2.63
N GLY A 70 22.05 17.09 3.14
CA GLY A 70 21.48 18.39 2.75
C GLY A 70 22.34 19.56 3.18
N GLY A 71 22.37 20.59 2.34
CA GLY A 71 22.98 21.89 2.68
C GLY A 71 22.00 22.82 3.40
N LYS A 72 22.50 24.01 3.81
CA LYS A 72 21.69 25.07 4.44
C LYS A 72 20.88 25.92 3.45
N ARG A 73 20.78 25.54 2.18
CA ARG A 73 20.01 26.30 1.19
C ARG A 73 18.53 26.27 1.53
N LYS A 74 17.93 27.44 1.66
CA LYS A 74 16.47 27.55 1.67
C LYS A 74 15.98 27.35 0.24
N LEU A 75 14.89 26.58 0.08
CA LEU A 75 14.17 26.50 -1.18
C LEU A 75 13.62 27.90 -1.49
N ALA A 76 13.84 28.38 -2.71
CA ALA A 76 13.17 29.57 -3.21
C ALA A 76 11.70 29.20 -3.46
N MET A 77 10.79 29.96 -2.87
CA MET A 77 9.35 29.87 -3.11
C MET A 77 8.90 31.19 -3.71
N ALA A 78 7.97 31.16 -4.64
CA ALA A 78 7.43 32.38 -5.26
C ALA A 78 6.62 33.20 -4.24
N ASP A 79 5.79 32.51 -3.41
CA ASP A 79 4.98 33.13 -2.37
C ASP A 79 5.05 32.30 -1.06
N PRO A 80 6.06 32.53 -0.20
CA PRO A 80 6.17 31.86 1.09
C PRO A 80 5.02 32.16 2.06
N GLU A 81 4.39 33.33 1.96
CA GLU A 81 3.26 33.70 2.82
C GLU A 81 1.99 32.93 2.39
N GLY A 82 1.78 32.75 1.08
CA GLY A 82 0.71 31.90 0.55
C GLY A 82 0.83 30.44 1.03
N VAL A 83 2.03 29.87 1.01
CA VAL A 83 2.27 28.53 1.60
C VAL A 83 1.90 28.52 3.08
N ARG A 84 2.31 29.53 3.85
CA ARG A 84 2.01 29.62 5.28
C ARG A 84 0.51 29.74 5.53
N ALA A 85 -0.18 30.56 4.75
CA ALA A 85 -1.62 30.79 4.88
C ALA A 85 -2.44 29.50 4.68
N ILE A 86 -2.00 28.60 3.79
CA ILE A 86 -2.65 27.28 3.57
C ILE A 86 -2.26 26.29 4.68
N MET A 87 -0.99 26.21 5.02
CA MET A 87 -0.49 25.14 5.89
C MET A 87 -0.68 25.41 7.39
N GLN A 88 -0.65 26.64 7.84
CA GLN A 88 -0.73 26.98 9.26
C GLN A 88 -2.06 26.61 9.90
N PRO A 89 -3.24 26.80 9.27
CA PRO A 89 -4.53 26.40 9.83
C PRO A 89 -4.69 24.88 9.97
N SER A 90 -3.96 24.08 9.18
CA SER A 90 -4.04 22.63 9.23
C SER A 90 -3.49 22.01 10.53
N ILE A 91 -2.61 22.71 11.24
CA ILE A 91 -1.97 22.18 12.46
C ILE A 91 -2.98 21.97 13.61
N PRO A 92 -3.82 22.96 14.01
CA PRO A 92 -4.88 22.71 14.98
C PRO A 92 -5.94 21.74 14.46
N ALA A 93 -6.28 21.77 13.17
CA ALA A 93 -7.27 20.90 12.54
C ALA A 93 -6.96 19.40 12.70
N ILE A 94 -5.71 19.00 12.88
CA ILE A 94 -5.34 17.59 13.15
C ILE A 94 -6.08 17.02 14.37
N ARG A 95 -6.36 17.82 15.39
CA ARG A 95 -7.04 17.37 16.60
C ARG A 95 -8.57 17.51 16.53
N GLU A 96 -9.03 18.37 15.62
CA GLU A 96 -10.45 18.69 15.45
C GLU A 96 -11.12 17.73 14.44
N ASP A 97 -10.35 17.17 13.52
CA ASP A 97 -10.80 16.20 12.53
C ASP A 97 -10.64 14.78 13.08
N GLU A 98 -11.74 14.06 13.27
CA GLU A 98 -11.77 12.74 13.90
C GLU A 98 -10.96 11.71 13.10
N ASP A 99 -11.07 11.69 11.77
CA ASP A 99 -10.34 10.75 10.90
C ASP A 99 -8.83 10.96 11.02
N VAL A 100 -8.40 12.23 10.96
CA VAL A 100 -6.99 12.59 11.05
C VAL A 100 -6.45 12.38 12.47
N TRP A 101 -7.27 12.62 13.50
CA TRP A 101 -6.86 12.41 14.88
C TRP A 101 -6.72 10.92 15.20
N ASP A 102 -7.63 10.07 14.73
CA ASP A 102 -7.51 8.61 14.88
C ASP A 102 -6.23 8.10 14.19
N LEU A 103 -5.98 8.52 12.94
CA LEU A 103 -4.72 8.24 12.26
C LEU A 103 -3.50 8.73 13.04
N ALA A 104 -3.56 9.91 13.64
CA ALA A 104 -2.49 10.46 14.47
C ALA A 104 -2.27 9.64 15.75
N LYS A 105 -3.31 9.06 16.35
CA LYS A 105 -3.27 8.27 17.58
C LYS A 105 -2.91 6.81 17.32
N HIS A 106 -3.65 6.14 16.46
CA HIS A 106 -3.53 4.69 16.24
C HIS A 106 -2.71 4.31 14.99
N GLY A 107 -2.38 5.29 14.13
CA GLY A 107 -1.81 5.00 12.81
C GLY A 107 -2.84 4.36 11.90
N THR A 108 -2.40 3.79 10.79
CA THR A 108 -3.29 3.07 9.87
C THR A 108 -3.94 1.84 10.51
N LEU A 109 -3.38 1.32 11.59
CA LEU A 109 -3.92 0.15 12.29
C LEU A 109 -5.27 0.43 12.97
N GLY A 110 -5.63 1.69 13.20
CA GLY A 110 -6.94 2.10 13.76
C GLY A 110 -8.14 1.56 13.01
N ILE A 111 -8.01 1.32 11.69
CA ILE A 111 -9.13 0.81 10.87
C ILE A 111 -9.34 -0.72 10.92
N LEU A 112 -8.46 -1.50 11.56
CA LEU A 112 -8.49 -2.96 11.48
C LEU A 112 -9.80 -3.56 12.00
N GLU A 113 -10.24 -3.09 13.16
CA GLU A 113 -11.46 -3.59 13.79
C GLU A 113 -12.71 -3.21 12.99
N SER A 114 -12.76 -2.01 12.41
CA SER A 114 -13.86 -1.58 11.54
C SER A 114 -13.88 -2.37 10.22
N GLN A 115 -12.73 -2.65 9.60
CA GLN A 115 -12.67 -3.52 8.43
C GLN A 115 -13.16 -4.93 8.75
N ASN A 116 -12.79 -5.50 9.91
CA ASN A 116 -13.32 -6.78 10.36
C ASN A 116 -14.84 -6.74 10.57
N ALA A 117 -15.36 -5.70 11.24
CA ALA A 117 -16.79 -5.54 11.50
C ALA A 117 -17.63 -5.42 10.22
N ASN A 118 -17.06 -4.84 9.15
CA ASN A 118 -17.70 -4.71 7.84
C ASN A 118 -17.49 -5.94 6.95
N GLY A 119 -16.76 -6.96 7.42
CA GLY A 119 -16.44 -8.15 6.62
C GLY A 119 -15.41 -7.89 5.53
N GLY A 120 -14.59 -6.85 5.68
CA GLY A 120 -13.57 -6.42 4.72
C GLY A 120 -12.12 -6.68 5.17
N LEU A 121 -11.90 -7.46 6.24
CA LEU A 121 -10.57 -7.85 6.70
C LEU A 121 -10.19 -9.21 6.11
N PRO A 122 -9.35 -9.28 5.07
CA PRO A 122 -8.99 -10.54 4.44
C PRO A 122 -8.40 -11.52 5.46
N THR A 123 -8.97 -12.70 5.51
CA THR A 123 -8.62 -13.77 6.46
C THR A 123 -8.35 -15.06 5.71
N ARG A 124 -7.33 -15.84 6.13
CA ARG A 124 -6.92 -17.12 5.51
C ARG A 124 -6.77 -16.99 4.00
N ASN A 125 -5.80 -16.19 3.55
CA ASN A 125 -5.53 -15.98 2.13
C ASN A 125 -6.78 -15.59 1.33
N TYR A 126 -7.59 -14.62 1.81
CA TYR A 126 -8.84 -14.17 1.18
C TYR A 126 -10.00 -15.18 1.15
N GLN A 127 -9.99 -16.24 1.96
CA GLN A 127 -11.13 -17.15 2.08
C GLN A 127 -12.32 -16.52 2.79
N SER A 128 -12.04 -15.61 3.72
CA SER A 128 -13.03 -14.88 4.52
C SER A 128 -12.69 -13.39 4.60
N GLY A 129 -13.66 -12.56 4.89
CA GLY A 129 -13.50 -11.15 5.24
C GLY A 129 -13.53 -10.88 6.75
N TRP A 130 -13.47 -11.91 7.58
CA TRP A 130 -13.72 -11.80 9.01
C TRP A 130 -12.97 -12.85 9.83
N MET A 131 -12.26 -12.42 10.87
CA MET A 131 -11.53 -13.32 11.78
C MET A 131 -12.13 -13.44 13.19
N GLY A 132 -13.27 -12.80 13.45
CA GLY A 132 -13.88 -12.70 14.78
C GLY A 132 -13.52 -11.40 15.50
N TYR A 133 -14.44 -10.88 16.34
CA TYR A 133 -14.23 -9.60 17.02
C TYR A 133 -13.07 -9.63 18.00
N ASP A 134 -13.00 -10.63 18.87
CA ASP A 134 -11.95 -10.74 19.90
C ASP A 134 -10.57 -10.91 19.27
N ARG A 135 -10.47 -11.67 18.19
CA ARG A 135 -9.21 -11.91 17.48
C ARG A 135 -8.75 -10.68 16.70
N ALA A 136 -9.68 -9.94 16.09
CA ALA A 136 -9.36 -8.68 15.43
C ALA A 136 -8.87 -7.64 16.45
N ALA A 137 -9.54 -7.51 17.59
CA ALA A 137 -9.11 -6.63 18.68
C ALA A 137 -7.73 -7.03 19.24
N ALA A 138 -7.39 -8.34 19.23
CA ALA A 138 -6.10 -8.83 19.69
C ALA A 138 -4.91 -8.32 18.84
N ILE A 139 -5.15 -7.88 17.60
CA ILE A 139 -4.12 -7.33 16.69
C ILE A 139 -4.46 -5.90 16.25
N GLY A 140 -5.46 -5.26 16.85
CA GLY A 140 -5.99 -3.95 16.51
C GLY A 140 -5.15 -2.76 16.99
N GLY A 141 -5.56 -1.57 16.53
CA GLY A 141 -4.85 -0.32 16.80
C GLY A 141 -4.84 0.09 18.26
N GLU A 142 -5.94 -0.14 18.97
CA GLU A 142 -6.05 0.17 20.39
C GLU A 142 -5.11 -0.70 21.23
N ARG A 143 -5.03 -1.99 20.95
CA ARG A 143 -4.11 -2.89 21.63
C ARG A 143 -2.65 -2.53 21.40
N LEU A 144 -2.28 -2.21 20.14
CA LEU A 144 -0.94 -1.73 19.83
C LEU A 144 -0.62 -0.47 20.63
N PHE A 145 -1.57 0.49 20.66
CA PHE A 145 -1.40 1.76 21.38
C PHE A 145 -1.17 1.56 22.87
N ASN A 146 -1.97 0.70 23.51
CA ASN A 146 -1.94 0.51 24.97
C ASN A 146 -0.80 -0.38 25.47
N GLU A 147 -0.35 -1.35 24.66
CA GLU A 147 0.57 -2.40 25.16
C GLU A 147 1.95 -2.38 24.50
N LEU A 148 2.08 -2.04 23.20
CA LEU A 148 3.32 -2.22 22.47
C LEU A 148 4.05 -0.91 22.14
N LEU A 149 3.36 0.23 22.16
CA LEU A 149 4.02 1.49 21.83
C LEU A 149 5.10 1.84 22.84
N ARG A 150 6.22 2.36 22.34
CA ARG A 150 7.26 2.92 23.19
C ARG A 150 6.68 4.01 24.10
N GLY A 151 6.87 3.87 25.40
CA GLY A 151 6.31 4.76 26.43
C GLY A 151 4.92 4.36 26.93
N ALA A 152 4.40 3.19 26.57
CA ALA A 152 3.12 2.68 27.08
C ALA A 152 3.14 2.51 28.60
N ASP A 153 4.24 1.98 29.15
CA ASP A 153 4.41 1.78 30.59
C ASP A 153 4.51 3.09 31.37
N GLU A 154 4.81 4.20 30.71
CA GLU A 154 5.03 5.53 31.31
C GLU A 154 3.93 6.53 30.97
N ASP A 155 2.81 6.10 30.35
CA ASP A 155 1.75 6.96 29.82
C ASP A 155 2.26 8.06 28.85
N ASP A 156 3.36 7.79 28.11
CA ASP A 156 4.02 8.77 27.24
C ASP A 156 3.95 8.39 25.75
N GLN A 157 2.97 7.56 25.37
CA GLN A 157 2.81 7.03 24.00
C GLN A 157 2.71 8.15 22.96
N MET A 158 2.00 9.23 23.30
CA MET A 158 1.82 10.35 22.38
C MET A 158 3.10 11.12 22.08
N LYS A 159 4.11 10.97 22.93
CA LYS A 159 5.42 11.61 22.77
C LYS A 159 6.47 10.65 22.22
N LEU A 160 6.60 9.47 22.81
CA LEU A 160 7.67 8.50 22.52
C LEU A 160 7.27 7.47 21.48
N GLY A 161 6.00 7.06 21.42
CA GLY A 161 5.47 6.02 20.56
C GLY A 161 5.13 6.46 19.13
N ARG A 162 5.43 7.71 18.75
CA ARG A 162 5.09 8.28 17.45
C ARG A 162 6.29 8.94 16.80
N GLU A 163 6.58 8.54 15.57
CA GLU A 163 7.55 9.17 14.70
C GLU A 163 6.88 9.99 13.59
N THR A 164 7.66 10.81 12.93
CA THR A 164 7.21 11.66 11.83
C THR A 164 8.06 11.42 10.58
N CYS A 165 7.45 11.55 9.42
CA CYS A 165 8.15 11.85 8.18
C CYS A 165 8.64 13.31 8.21
N TYR A 166 9.46 13.71 7.25
CA TYR A 166 10.04 15.05 7.23
C TYR A 166 8.96 16.16 7.42
N SER A 167 9.08 16.90 8.52
CA SER A 167 8.20 18.03 8.88
C SER A 167 6.69 17.74 8.94
N CYS A 168 6.25 16.48 9.08
CA CYS A 168 4.84 16.14 9.14
C CYS A 168 4.29 16.27 10.57
N ALA A 169 3.23 17.07 10.75
CA ALA A 169 2.60 17.29 12.05
C ALA A 169 1.63 16.16 12.46
N VAL A 170 1.10 15.36 11.53
CA VAL A 170 0.17 14.25 11.81
C VAL A 170 0.85 13.15 12.62
N ARG A 171 2.12 12.83 12.34
CA ARG A 171 2.91 11.84 13.09
C ARG A 171 2.22 10.47 13.16
N CYS A 172 1.75 9.94 12.03
CA CYS A 172 1.00 8.68 11.96
C CYS A 172 1.86 7.42 12.11
N LYS A 173 3.19 7.53 12.16
CA LYS A 173 4.07 6.37 12.32
C LYS A 173 4.17 5.92 13.77
N ARG A 174 3.87 4.64 14.00
CA ARG A 174 4.01 4.01 15.32
C ARG A 174 5.46 3.64 15.58
N VAL A 175 5.83 3.60 16.86
CA VAL A 175 7.13 3.09 17.33
C VAL A 175 6.86 2.06 18.40
N VAL A 176 7.18 0.80 18.12
CA VAL A 176 7.01 -0.33 19.03
C VAL A 176 8.31 -0.58 19.82
N ASP A 177 8.17 -0.84 21.11
CA ASP A 177 9.25 -1.32 21.99
C ASP A 177 8.72 -2.52 22.77
N ALA A 178 9.00 -3.71 22.31
CA ALA A 178 8.39 -4.94 22.79
C ALA A 178 9.34 -6.13 22.64
N GLU A 179 8.86 -7.31 23.01
CA GLU A 179 9.59 -8.57 22.87
C GLU A 179 8.64 -9.67 22.38
N TRP A 180 9.16 -10.59 21.58
CA TRP A 180 8.48 -11.82 21.17
C TRP A 180 9.39 -13.02 21.45
N GLN A 181 8.98 -13.91 22.35
CA GLN A 181 9.71 -15.13 22.70
C GLN A 181 11.23 -14.90 23.01
N GLY A 182 11.53 -13.88 23.82
CA GLY A 182 12.90 -13.51 24.16
C GLY A 182 13.66 -12.75 23.05
N ARG A 183 13.02 -12.46 21.93
CA ARG A 183 13.59 -11.69 20.82
C ARG A 183 13.13 -10.24 20.91
N LYS A 184 14.07 -9.33 21.13
CA LYS A 184 13.75 -7.91 21.23
C LYS A 184 13.25 -7.35 19.89
N ILE A 185 12.19 -6.53 19.94
CA ILE A 185 11.69 -5.72 18.85
C ILE A 185 12.24 -4.31 19.01
N ASP A 186 13.18 -3.93 18.12
CA ASP A 186 13.90 -2.66 18.18
C ASP A 186 13.00 -1.49 17.72
N PRO A 187 12.82 -0.43 18.49
CA PRO A 187 12.11 0.77 18.10
C PRO A 187 12.52 1.38 16.76
N LYS A 188 13.77 1.17 16.30
CA LYS A 188 14.21 1.57 14.96
C LYS A 188 13.39 0.95 13.83
N SER A 189 12.74 -0.19 14.07
CA SER A 189 11.87 -0.86 13.11
C SER A 189 10.50 -0.19 12.98
N GLY A 190 10.19 0.83 13.77
CA GLY A 190 8.86 1.43 13.83
C GLY A 190 7.84 0.46 14.42
N GLY A 191 6.59 0.57 13.97
CA GLY A 191 5.49 -0.34 14.29
C GLY A 191 4.76 -0.77 13.02
N GLN A 192 4.02 -1.85 13.12
CA GLN A 192 3.23 -2.37 12.00
C GLN A 192 2.12 -1.39 11.60
N GLU A 193 1.91 -1.26 10.31
CA GLU A 193 0.77 -0.59 9.69
C GLU A 193 -0.40 -1.59 9.56
N TYR A 194 -1.60 -1.12 9.23
CA TYR A 194 -2.78 -1.95 8.98
C TYR A 194 -2.49 -3.09 7.99
N GLU A 195 -1.86 -2.77 6.87
CA GLU A 195 -1.49 -3.74 5.86
C GLU A 195 -0.57 -4.83 6.42
N THR A 196 0.45 -4.44 7.19
CA THR A 196 1.39 -5.38 7.80
C THR A 196 0.71 -6.27 8.84
N ALA A 197 -0.17 -5.69 9.67
CA ALA A 197 -0.92 -6.46 10.66
C ALA A 197 -1.91 -7.43 10.00
N SER A 198 -2.51 -7.03 8.90
CA SER A 198 -3.41 -7.90 8.15
C SER A 198 -2.68 -9.07 7.49
N VAL A 199 -1.59 -8.81 6.75
CA VAL A 199 -0.92 -9.89 5.97
C VAL A 199 -0.18 -10.90 6.84
N PHE A 200 0.36 -10.52 8.00
CA PHE A 200 0.97 -11.45 8.96
C PHE A 200 0.00 -11.92 10.05
N GLY A 201 -1.11 -11.23 10.23
CA GLY A 201 -2.19 -11.58 11.15
C GLY A 201 -3.33 -12.31 10.45
N SER A 202 -4.37 -11.59 10.04
CA SER A 202 -5.59 -12.21 9.51
C SER A 202 -5.38 -13.10 8.28
N TYR A 203 -4.51 -12.72 7.33
CA TYR A 203 -4.21 -13.58 6.17
C TYR A 203 -3.62 -14.93 6.57
N CYS A 204 -2.80 -14.96 7.61
CA CYS A 204 -2.19 -16.17 8.17
C CYS A 204 -2.99 -16.78 9.32
N ASP A 205 -4.16 -16.21 9.65
CA ASP A 205 -5.00 -16.60 10.79
C ASP A 205 -4.31 -16.47 12.16
N ILE A 206 -3.38 -15.52 12.30
CA ILE A 206 -2.59 -15.26 13.53
C ILE A 206 -3.17 -14.06 14.27
N ASP A 207 -3.32 -14.19 15.60
CA ASP A 207 -3.80 -13.15 16.53
C ASP A 207 -2.75 -12.75 17.60
N ASP A 208 -1.48 -13.08 17.35
CA ASP A 208 -0.34 -12.68 18.17
C ASP A 208 0.29 -11.37 17.63
N ILE A 209 -0.07 -10.24 18.24
CA ILE A 209 0.41 -8.91 17.85
C ILE A 209 1.93 -8.75 18.01
N HIS A 210 2.56 -9.48 18.94
CA HIS A 210 4.01 -9.47 19.14
C HIS A 210 4.74 -10.21 18.00
N ALA A 211 4.22 -11.36 17.57
CA ALA A 211 4.74 -12.06 16.40
C ALA A 211 4.66 -11.20 15.13
N ILE A 212 3.54 -10.49 14.94
CA ILE A 212 3.33 -9.56 13.82
C ILE A 212 4.34 -8.40 13.88
N ALA A 213 4.57 -7.82 15.06
CA ALA A 213 5.55 -6.75 15.26
C ALA A 213 6.98 -7.25 14.98
N TYR A 214 7.29 -8.49 15.32
CA TYR A 214 8.58 -9.11 15.00
C TYR A 214 8.73 -9.38 13.49
N ALA A 215 7.67 -9.83 12.80
CA ALA A 215 7.66 -9.96 11.35
C ALA A 215 7.89 -8.61 10.65
N ASN A 216 7.24 -7.53 11.13
CA ASN A 216 7.49 -6.16 10.67
C ASN A 216 8.97 -5.77 10.82
N GLN A 217 9.59 -6.06 11.96
CA GLN A 217 11.03 -5.82 12.17
C GLN A 217 11.88 -6.57 11.14
N LEU A 218 11.65 -7.86 10.93
CA LEU A 218 12.38 -8.64 9.93
C LEU A 218 12.26 -8.03 8.54
N CYS A 219 11.06 -7.66 8.11
CA CYS A 219 10.83 -7.03 6.81
C CYS A 219 11.62 -5.71 6.67
N ASN A 220 11.60 -4.85 7.68
CA ASN A 220 12.33 -3.58 7.65
C ASN A 220 13.86 -3.81 7.65
N GLN A 221 14.35 -4.74 8.46
CA GLN A 221 15.79 -5.05 8.55
C GLN A 221 16.35 -5.69 7.28
N TYR A 222 15.57 -6.54 6.61
CA TYR A 222 15.97 -7.17 5.36
C TYR A 222 15.64 -6.32 4.13
N GLY A 223 14.77 -5.31 4.27
CA GLY A 223 14.35 -4.38 3.23
C GLY A 223 13.39 -5.03 2.24
N VAL A 224 12.20 -5.43 2.67
CA VAL A 224 11.14 -6.00 1.81
C VAL A 224 9.78 -5.35 2.03
N ASP A 225 8.93 -5.42 1.02
CA ASP A 225 7.49 -5.11 1.06
C ASP A 225 6.79 -6.09 2.01
N THR A 226 6.17 -5.56 3.09
CA THR A 226 5.46 -6.38 4.07
C THR A 226 4.23 -7.05 3.50
N ILE A 227 3.51 -6.36 2.58
CA ILE A 227 2.30 -6.91 1.93
C ILE A 227 2.68 -8.16 1.14
N ALA A 228 3.64 -8.04 0.23
CA ALA A 228 4.05 -9.18 -0.58
C ALA A 228 4.64 -10.32 0.27
N ALA A 229 5.46 -9.99 1.29
CA ALA A 229 6.04 -10.99 2.18
C ALA A 229 4.95 -11.78 2.93
N GLY A 230 4.03 -11.08 3.62
CA GLY A 230 2.98 -11.73 4.42
C GLY A 230 1.96 -12.47 3.57
N ALA A 231 1.52 -11.89 2.44
CA ALA A 231 0.61 -12.58 1.52
C ALA A 231 1.26 -13.82 0.88
N THR A 232 2.59 -13.80 0.62
CA THR A 232 3.32 -15.00 0.17
C THR A 232 3.38 -16.06 1.28
N MET A 233 3.51 -15.67 2.56
CA MET A 233 3.40 -16.62 3.68
C MET A 233 2.00 -17.23 3.75
N ALA A 234 0.94 -16.42 3.64
CA ALA A 234 -0.45 -16.90 3.62
C ALA A 234 -0.72 -17.87 2.45
N PHE A 235 -0.18 -17.57 1.26
CA PHE A 235 -0.19 -18.49 0.13
C PHE A 235 0.49 -19.82 0.45
N ALA A 236 1.69 -19.80 1.05
CA ALA A 236 2.43 -21.00 1.42
C ALA A 236 1.69 -21.84 2.47
N ILE A 237 1.09 -21.19 3.48
CA ILE A 237 0.22 -21.84 4.46
C ILE A 237 -0.97 -22.50 3.77
N ASN A 238 -1.65 -21.78 2.86
CA ASN A 238 -2.78 -22.34 2.13
C ASN A 238 -2.37 -23.56 1.28
N CYS A 239 -1.22 -23.51 0.59
CA CYS A 239 -0.69 -24.67 -0.13
C CYS A 239 -0.40 -25.86 0.78
N TYR A 240 0.04 -25.62 2.01
CA TYR A 240 0.31 -26.66 3.00
C TYR A 240 -0.98 -27.30 3.50
N GLU A 241 -1.99 -26.49 3.83
CA GLU A 241 -3.31 -26.94 4.28
C GLU A 241 -4.05 -27.76 3.21
N GLU A 242 -3.88 -27.41 1.93
CA GLU A 242 -4.42 -28.16 0.79
C GLU A 242 -3.56 -29.38 0.41
N GLY A 243 -2.46 -29.63 1.11
CA GLY A 243 -1.57 -30.77 0.85
C GLY A 243 -0.76 -30.67 -0.45
N LEU A 244 -0.66 -29.47 -1.04
CA LEU A 244 0.15 -29.21 -2.24
C LEU A 244 1.65 -29.15 -1.93
N ILE A 245 1.99 -28.83 -0.68
CA ILE A 245 3.34 -28.92 -0.12
C ILE A 245 3.27 -29.58 1.26
N THR A 246 4.38 -30.15 1.71
CA THR A 246 4.49 -30.90 2.96
C THR A 246 5.65 -30.41 3.82
N SER A 247 5.78 -30.92 5.03
CA SER A 247 6.94 -30.65 5.90
C SER A 247 8.28 -31.08 5.27
N HIS A 248 8.26 -32.04 4.36
CA HIS A 248 9.46 -32.43 3.60
C HIS A 248 9.92 -31.28 2.67
N ASP A 249 8.99 -30.62 1.98
CA ASP A 249 9.28 -29.51 1.06
C ASP A 249 9.74 -28.28 1.82
N THR A 250 9.13 -27.98 2.97
CA THR A 250 9.45 -26.83 3.83
C THR A 250 10.70 -27.00 4.67
N GLY A 251 11.33 -28.21 4.61
CA GLY A 251 12.52 -28.56 5.40
C GLY A 251 12.23 -28.71 6.89
N GLY A 252 11.12 -29.37 7.22
CA GLY A 252 10.70 -29.71 8.57
C GLY A 252 9.81 -28.67 9.26
N ILE A 253 9.43 -27.59 8.57
CA ILE A 253 8.50 -26.60 9.13
C ILE A 253 7.07 -27.05 8.83
N GLU A 254 6.27 -27.26 9.86
CA GLU A 254 4.84 -27.59 9.75
C GLU A 254 4.06 -26.27 9.64
N LEU A 255 3.81 -25.83 8.40
CA LEU A 255 3.02 -24.64 8.13
C LEU A 255 1.55 -24.93 8.40
N GLY A 256 0.83 -24.01 9.06
CA GLY A 256 -0.60 -24.15 9.32
C GLY A 256 -1.21 -22.79 9.68
N TRP A 257 -2.54 -22.71 9.56
CA TRP A 257 -3.24 -21.51 9.99
C TRP A 257 -3.04 -21.27 11.48
N GLY A 258 -2.71 -20.03 11.85
CA GLY A 258 -2.51 -19.62 13.24
C GLY A 258 -1.14 -19.97 13.84
N GLN A 259 -0.24 -20.60 13.08
CA GLN A 259 1.08 -21.04 13.57
C GLN A 259 2.14 -19.94 13.41
N ALA A 260 2.20 -19.00 14.36
CA ALA A 260 3.07 -17.83 14.30
C ALA A 260 4.56 -18.20 14.18
N GLU A 261 5.03 -19.18 14.96
CA GLU A 261 6.45 -19.62 14.95
C GLU A 261 6.84 -20.23 13.59
N ALA A 262 5.97 -21.05 13.01
CA ALA A 262 6.19 -21.66 11.70
C ALA A 262 6.23 -20.60 10.59
N MET A 263 5.31 -19.64 10.64
CA MET A 263 5.27 -18.51 9.70
C MET A 263 6.56 -17.67 9.79
N ILE A 264 7.02 -17.30 10.99
CA ILE A 264 8.26 -16.54 11.19
C ILE A 264 9.47 -17.33 10.68
N ALA A 265 9.56 -18.63 11.00
CA ALA A 265 10.67 -19.47 10.54
C ALA A 265 10.72 -19.55 9.00
N MET A 266 9.57 -19.64 8.34
CA MET A 266 9.49 -19.65 6.87
C MET A 266 9.81 -18.26 6.29
N LEU A 267 9.37 -17.17 6.93
CA LEU A 267 9.72 -15.80 6.54
C LEU A 267 11.24 -15.60 6.59
N GLU A 268 11.92 -16.01 7.67
CA GLU A 268 13.39 -15.91 7.80
C GLU A 268 14.11 -16.67 6.67
N LYS A 269 13.64 -17.89 6.31
CA LYS A 269 14.17 -18.64 5.15
C LYS A 269 13.93 -17.89 3.83
N THR A 270 12.76 -17.28 3.65
CA THR A 270 12.39 -16.53 2.45
C THR A 270 13.27 -15.30 2.27
N LEU A 271 13.44 -14.52 3.33
CA LEU A 271 14.29 -13.32 3.33
C LEU A 271 15.76 -13.63 3.04
N SER A 272 16.21 -14.84 3.40
CA SER A 272 17.59 -15.31 3.19
C SER A 272 17.76 -16.24 1.98
N ARG A 273 16.70 -16.54 1.23
CA ARG A 273 16.67 -17.49 0.08
C ARG A 273 17.23 -18.87 0.45
N GLN A 274 16.72 -19.48 1.51
CA GLN A 274 17.17 -20.79 2.00
C GLN A 274 16.08 -21.85 1.85
N GLY A 275 16.42 -23.00 1.24
CA GLY A 275 15.49 -24.11 1.06
C GLY A 275 14.24 -23.68 0.31
N PHE A 276 13.06 -24.04 0.79
CA PHE A 276 11.77 -23.64 0.20
C PHE A 276 11.57 -22.11 0.20
N GLY A 277 12.20 -21.39 1.11
CA GLY A 277 12.21 -19.93 1.09
C GLY A 277 12.79 -19.32 -0.18
N ASP A 278 13.62 -20.03 -0.95
CA ASP A 278 14.11 -19.53 -2.25
C ASP A 278 12.99 -19.49 -3.30
N VAL A 279 12.08 -20.48 -3.27
CA VAL A 279 10.87 -20.48 -4.12
C VAL A 279 9.95 -19.33 -3.75
N LEU A 280 9.70 -19.14 -2.45
CA LEU A 280 8.83 -18.08 -1.95
C LEU A 280 9.41 -16.68 -2.15
N ALA A 281 10.72 -16.53 -2.22
CA ALA A 281 11.40 -15.25 -2.51
C ALA A 281 11.08 -14.70 -3.91
N GLU A 282 10.52 -15.51 -4.79
CA GLU A 282 10.01 -15.10 -6.11
C GLU A 282 8.60 -14.47 -6.06
N GLY A 283 7.91 -14.48 -4.89
CA GLY A 283 6.53 -14.06 -4.70
C GLY A 283 5.51 -15.15 -5.01
N SER A 284 4.28 -14.98 -4.52
CA SER A 284 3.22 -16.00 -4.59
C SER A 284 2.89 -16.45 -6.01
N ALA A 285 2.81 -15.51 -6.96
CA ALA A 285 2.45 -15.83 -8.34
C ALA A 285 3.48 -16.74 -9.03
N ARG A 286 4.77 -16.49 -8.82
CA ARG A 286 5.83 -17.33 -9.39
C ARG A 286 6.03 -18.62 -8.63
N ALA A 287 5.85 -18.58 -7.30
CA ALA A 287 5.86 -19.78 -6.47
C ALA A 287 4.71 -20.72 -6.87
N GLY A 288 3.50 -20.21 -7.08
CA GLY A 288 2.35 -21.00 -7.57
C GLY A 288 2.63 -21.65 -8.92
N ALA A 289 3.15 -20.88 -9.88
CA ALA A 289 3.54 -21.40 -11.19
C ALA A 289 4.67 -22.45 -11.11
N HIS A 290 5.60 -22.32 -10.16
CA HIS A 290 6.67 -23.30 -9.92
C HIS A 290 6.13 -24.60 -9.33
N LEU A 291 5.20 -24.51 -8.37
CA LEU A 291 4.59 -25.68 -7.73
C LEU A 291 3.65 -26.44 -8.66
N GLY A 292 2.88 -25.72 -9.49
CA GLY A 292 1.84 -26.34 -10.34
C GLY A 292 0.77 -27.03 -9.52
N ASN A 293 0.15 -28.07 -10.10
CA ASN A 293 -0.82 -28.96 -9.42
C ASN A 293 -1.99 -28.23 -8.74
N GLY A 294 -2.40 -27.07 -9.25
CA GLY A 294 -3.48 -26.26 -8.70
C GLY A 294 -3.05 -25.19 -7.70
N ALA A 295 -1.75 -25.05 -7.42
CA ALA A 295 -1.24 -23.98 -6.56
C ALA A 295 -1.48 -22.58 -7.15
N GLU A 296 -1.55 -22.46 -8.49
CA GLU A 296 -1.88 -21.23 -9.18
C GLU A 296 -3.27 -20.69 -8.80
N ASP A 297 -4.22 -21.58 -8.51
CA ASP A 297 -5.58 -21.21 -8.10
C ASP A 297 -5.63 -20.56 -6.70
N LEU A 298 -4.60 -20.80 -5.88
CA LEU A 298 -4.47 -20.23 -4.55
C LEU A 298 -3.74 -18.87 -4.54
N VAL A 299 -3.22 -18.44 -5.69
CA VAL A 299 -2.53 -17.15 -5.81
C VAL A 299 -3.53 -16.00 -5.73
N VAL A 300 -3.29 -15.05 -4.83
CA VAL A 300 -4.09 -13.83 -4.69
C VAL A 300 -3.22 -12.62 -5.07
N ALA A 301 -3.02 -12.44 -6.37
CA ALA A 301 -2.17 -11.40 -6.94
C ALA A 301 -2.71 -10.90 -8.29
N VAL A 302 -2.45 -9.64 -8.62
CA VAL A 302 -2.70 -9.04 -9.95
C VAL A 302 -1.37 -8.56 -10.52
N LYS A 303 -1.07 -8.92 -11.78
CA LYS A 303 0.22 -8.60 -12.43
C LYS A 303 1.45 -9.03 -11.59
N GLY A 304 1.30 -10.04 -10.74
CA GLY A 304 2.34 -10.53 -9.83
C GLY A 304 2.57 -9.69 -8.58
N ALA A 305 1.70 -8.73 -8.30
CA ALA A 305 1.66 -8.00 -7.03
C ALA A 305 0.53 -8.56 -6.15
N GLU A 306 0.88 -9.05 -4.99
CA GLU A 306 -0.05 -9.57 -3.99
C GLU A 306 -1.05 -8.50 -3.56
N LEU A 307 -2.32 -8.90 -3.32
CA LEU A 307 -3.38 -7.97 -2.96
C LEU A 307 -3.17 -7.41 -1.54
N PRO A 308 -3.38 -6.09 -1.37
CA PRO A 308 -3.43 -5.46 -0.06
C PRO A 308 -4.72 -5.80 0.70
N ALA A 309 -4.81 -5.40 1.96
CA ALA A 309 -5.87 -5.81 2.88
C ALA A 309 -7.21 -5.02 2.72
N HIS A 310 -7.57 -4.72 1.50
CA HIS A 310 -8.85 -4.10 1.15
C HIS A 310 -9.57 -4.95 0.10
N MET A 311 -10.72 -5.50 0.49
CA MET A 311 -11.40 -6.55 -0.27
C MET A 311 -12.33 -6.00 -1.35
N PRO A 312 -12.11 -6.33 -2.63
CA PRO A 312 -13.03 -5.96 -3.72
C PRO A 312 -14.46 -6.48 -3.55
N GLN A 313 -14.67 -7.58 -2.83
CA GLN A 313 -16.00 -8.13 -2.54
C GLN A 313 -16.84 -7.21 -1.64
N VAL A 314 -16.19 -6.28 -0.93
CA VAL A 314 -16.83 -5.31 -0.03
C VAL A 314 -16.68 -3.89 -0.57
N LYS A 315 -15.62 -3.62 -1.32
CA LYS A 315 -15.31 -2.33 -1.95
C LYS A 315 -15.18 -2.51 -3.47
N PRO A 316 -16.29 -2.52 -4.22
CA PRO A 316 -16.29 -2.95 -5.62
C PRO A 316 -15.40 -2.13 -6.57
N SER A 317 -15.20 -0.81 -6.31
CA SER A 317 -14.31 0.00 -7.14
C SER A 317 -12.86 -0.51 -7.11
N LEU A 318 -12.43 -1.15 -6.02
CA LEU A 318 -11.10 -1.74 -5.93
C LEU A 318 -10.92 -2.96 -6.85
N ALA A 319 -11.98 -3.68 -7.19
CA ALA A 319 -11.90 -4.73 -8.21
C ALA A 319 -11.37 -4.16 -9.53
N LEU A 320 -11.94 -3.03 -9.95
CA LEU A 320 -11.54 -2.33 -11.16
C LEU A 320 -10.11 -1.77 -11.03
N ILE A 321 -9.83 -1.04 -9.95
CA ILE A 321 -8.53 -0.40 -9.73
C ILE A 321 -7.39 -1.43 -9.67
N TYR A 322 -7.57 -2.54 -8.96
CA TYR A 322 -6.53 -3.58 -8.90
C TYR A 322 -6.21 -4.16 -10.28
N ALA A 323 -7.24 -4.34 -11.11
CA ALA A 323 -7.07 -4.85 -12.47
C ALA A 323 -6.34 -3.87 -13.39
N VAL A 324 -6.79 -2.58 -13.44
CA VAL A 324 -6.28 -1.61 -14.42
C VAL A 324 -4.97 -0.93 -14.00
N ASN A 325 -4.65 -0.92 -12.69
CA ASN A 325 -3.47 -0.23 -12.20
C ASN A 325 -2.18 -0.78 -12.85
N PRO A 326 -1.28 0.09 -13.35
CA PRO A 326 -0.12 -0.35 -14.13
C PRO A 326 0.85 -1.27 -13.39
N PHE A 327 0.98 -1.15 -12.08
CA PHE A 327 1.90 -1.97 -11.29
C PHE A 327 1.23 -3.07 -10.46
N GLY A 328 -0.04 -3.38 -10.76
CA GLY A 328 -0.80 -4.44 -10.09
C GLY A 328 -1.69 -3.94 -8.96
N ALA A 329 -2.08 -4.84 -8.07
CA ALA A 329 -3.01 -4.51 -6.99
C ALA A 329 -2.41 -3.50 -6.01
N ASP A 330 -3.08 -2.36 -5.89
CA ASP A 330 -2.70 -1.30 -4.95
C ASP A 330 -3.92 -0.52 -4.46
N HIS A 331 -4.10 -0.47 -3.14
CA HIS A 331 -5.21 0.22 -2.48
C HIS A 331 -5.00 1.74 -2.36
N GLN A 332 -3.79 2.23 -2.62
CA GLN A 332 -3.43 3.65 -2.59
C GLN A 332 -3.35 4.27 -3.99
N SER A 333 -3.99 3.64 -4.98
CA SER A 333 -4.07 4.18 -6.35
C SER A 333 -5.39 4.90 -6.65
N SER A 334 -6.35 4.88 -5.74
CA SER A 334 -7.62 5.60 -5.81
C SER A 334 -8.21 5.76 -4.42
N GLU A 335 -9.30 6.49 -4.30
CA GLU A 335 -10.09 6.55 -3.07
C GLU A 335 -11.00 5.32 -2.95
N HIS A 336 -11.54 5.05 -1.76
CA HIS A 336 -12.33 3.87 -1.44
C HIS A 336 -13.83 4.14 -1.44
N ASP A 337 -14.63 3.12 -1.75
CA ASP A 337 -16.09 3.20 -1.91
C ASP A 337 -16.86 3.88 -0.76
N PRO A 338 -16.54 3.65 0.55
CA PRO A 338 -17.25 4.32 1.64
C PRO A 338 -17.14 5.85 1.63
N ASN A 339 -16.12 6.41 0.95
CA ASN A 339 -15.86 7.85 0.95
C ASN A 339 -16.66 8.64 -0.11
N TYR A 340 -17.57 7.99 -0.84
CA TYR A 340 -18.41 8.63 -1.85
C TYR A 340 -19.82 8.06 -1.88
N THR A 341 -20.44 7.88 -0.71
CA THR A 341 -21.84 7.45 -0.60
C THR A 341 -22.80 8.63 -0.51
N PRO A 342 -24.06 8.49 -0.94
CA PRO A 342 -25.07 9.54 -0.80
C PRO A 342 -25.23 10.02 0.64
N GLU A 343 -25.19 9.11 1.60
CA GLU A 343 -25.33 9.37 3.03
C GLU A 343 -24.16 10.22 3.55
N LEU A 344 -22.92 9.81 3.29
CA LEU A 344 -21.73 10.54 3.72
C LEU A 344 -21.69 11.96 3.12
N ILE A 345 -22.02 12.10 1.84
CA ILE A 345 -22.05 13.41 1.18
C ILE A 345 -23.14 14.31 1.79
N ALA A 346 -24.28 13.74 2.14
CA ALA A 346 -25.37 14.50 2.80
C ALA A 346 -25.01 14.90 4.23
N ASP A 347 -24.32 14.03 4.97
CA ASP A 347 -23.93 14.26 6.37
C ASP A 347 -22.74 15.23 6.49
N SER A 348 -21.88 15.27 5.48
CA SER A 348 -20.67 16.13 5.45
C SER A 348 -20.49 16.87 4.11
N PRO A 349 -21.41 17.76 3.75
CA PRO A 349 -21.37 18.45 2.45
C PRO A 349 -20.16 19.39 2.33
N GLU A 350 -19.72 20.00 3.43
CA GLU A 350 -18.62 20.97 3.44
C GLU A 350 -17.23 20.31 3.27
N LYS A 351 -17.05 19.05 3.70
CA LYS A 351 -15.81 18.30 3.53
C LYS A 351 -15.92 17.37 2.32
N TYR A 352 -16.67 16.28 2.45
CA TYR A 352 -16.74 15.24 1.41
C TYR A 352 -17.49 15.72 0.16
N GLY A 353 -18.60 16.44 0.32
CA GLY A 353 -19.36 16.97 -0.80
C GLY A 353 -18.58 17.96 -1.64
N LYS A 354 -17.92 18.93 -1.00
CA LYS A 354 -17.06 19.90 -1.67
C LYS A 354 -15.92 19.23 -2.41
N ARG A 355 -15.19 18.33 -1.74
CA ARG A 355 -14.01 17.64 -2.33
C ARG A 355 -14.39 16.74 -3.51
N ALA A 356 -15.54 16.08 -3.45
CA ALA A 356 -16.07 15.35 -4.59
C ALA A 356 -16.39 16.29 -5.77
N ALA A 357 -17.05 17.43 -5.49
CA ALA A 357 -17.36 18.44 -6.51
C ALA A 357 -16.10 19.06 -7.13
N ASP A 358 -15.01 19.24 -6.38
CA ASP A 358 -13.72 19.73 -6.89
C ASP A 358 -13.14 18.79 -7.97
N LEU A 359 -13.43 17.48 -7.87
CA LEU A 359 -13.10 16.49 -8.91
C LEU A 359 -14.16 16.42 -10.03
N GLY A 360 -15.26 17.20 -9.95
CA GLY A 360 -16.40 17.11 -10.85
C GLY A 360 -17.28 15.87 -10.61
N LEU A 361 -17.24 15.30 -9.42
CA LEU A 361 -18.07 14.18 -8.99
C LEU A 361 -19.33 14.75 -8.31
N THR A 362 -20.49 14.62 -8.96
CA THR A 362 -21.75 15.23 -8.51
C THR A 362 -22.88 14.22 -8.27
N ASN A 363 -22.60 12.93 -8.50
CA ASN A 363 -23.59 11.86 -8.38
C ASN A 363 -23.02 10.72 -7.50
N PRO A 364 -23.05 10.85 -6.16
CA PRO A 364 -22.55 9.83 -5.25
C PRO A 364 -23.28 8.49 -5.44
N GLN A 365 -22.56 7.39 -5.22
CA GLN A 365 -23.04 6.04 -5.49
C GLN A 365 -23.10 5.22 -4.21
N PRO A 366 -24.10 4.34 -4.04
CA PRO A 366 -24.08 3.36 -2.95
C PRO A 366 -22.76 2.58 -2.89
N GLU A 367 -22.39 2.14 -1.70
CA GLU A 367 -21.08 1.48 -1.48
C GLU A 367 -20.94 0.20 -2.33
N GLU A 368 -22.00 -0.59 -2.43
CA GLU A 368 -21.99 -1.96 -2.97
C GLU A 368 -22.05 -2.05 -4.50
N VAL A 369 -22.29 -0.94 -5.20
CA VAL A 369 -22.51 -0.98 -6.66
C VAL A 369 -21.22 -0.75 -7.45
N LEU A 370 -21.11 -1.38 -8.62
CA LEU A 370 -20.04 -1.17 -9.59
C LEU A 370 -20.61 -0.69 -10.94
N ASN A 371 -21.39 0.38 -10.91
CA ASN A 371 -22.00 0.99 -12.09
C ASN A 371 -21.09 2.06 -12.74
N ALA A 372 -21.54 2.67 -13.85
CA ALA A 372 -20.77 3.70 -14.55
C ALA A 372 -20.41 4.92 -13.67
N GLY A 373 -21.27 5.32 -12.74
CA GLY A 373 -20.96 6.40 -11.78
C GLY A 373 -19.83 6.02 -10.82
N LYS A 374 -19.78 4.76 -10.39
CA LYS A 374 -18.68 4.24 -9.57
C LYS A 374 -17.38 4.13 -10.38
N VAL A 375 -17.44 3.76 -11.65
CA VAL A 375 -16.29 3.78 -12.56
C VAL A 375 -15.74 5.19 -12.74
N GLU A 376 -16.61 6.19 -12.91
CA GLU A 376 -16.19 7.60 -12.97
C GLU A 376 -15.48 8.04 -11.68
N TYR A 377 -16.05 7.69 -10.53
CA TYR A 377 -15.42 7.93 -9.22
C TYR A 377 -14.03 7.31 -9.12
N ALA A 378 -13.90 6.03 -9.46
CA ALA A 378 -12.63 5.31 -9.41
C ALA A 378 -11.58 5.98 -10.32
N LEU A 379 -11.94 6.33 -11.56
CA LEU A 379 -11.01 6.96 -12.51
C LEU A 379 -10.57 8.35 -12.06
N LYS A 380 -11.51 9.22 -11.63
CA LYS A 380 -11.17 10.59 -11.20
C LYS A 380 -10.33 10.62 -9.94
N THR A 381 -10.64 9.75 -8.96
CA THR A 381 -9.81 9.62 -7.77
C THR A 381 -8.45 8.99 -8.10
N GLN A 382 -8.37 8.06 -9.05
CA GLN A 382 -7.08 7.56 -9.53
C GLN A 382 -6.21 8.66 -10.17
N TYR A 383 -6.80 9.58 -10.91
CA TYR A 383 -6.07 10.74 -11.42
C TYR A 383 -5.60 11.66 -10.29
N ALA A 384 -6.41 11.89 -9.27
CA ALA A 384 -6.03 12.68 -8.10
C ALA A 384 -4.85 12.03 -7.35
N TYR A 385 -4.91 10.74 -7.06
CA TYR A 385 -3.82 9.97 -6.43
C TYR A 385 -2.56 9.96 -7.29
N SER A 386 -2.69 9.79 -8.58
CA SER A 386 -1.57 9.85 -9.53
C SER A 386 -0.92 11.24 -9.59
N ALA A 387 -1.69 12.32 -9.41
CA ALA A 387 -1.16 13.69 -9.29
C ALA A 387 -0.41 13.89 -7.97
N MET A 388 -0.94 13.39 -6.86
CA MET A 388 -0.27 13.44 -5.55
C MET A 388 1.07 12.70 -5.57
N ASP A 389 1.13 11.51 -6.19
CA ASP A 389 2.38 10.77 -6.42
C ASP A 389 3.38 11.58 -7.28
N THR A 390 2.89 12.29 -8.28
CA THR A 390 3.74 13.14 -9.14
C THR A 390 4.30 14.34 -8.38
N ALA A 391 3.52 14.90 -7.46
CA ALA A 391 3.93 15.99 -6.59
C ALA A 391 4.77 15.53 -5.39
N ASP A 392 4.94 14.21 -5.20
CA ASP A 392 5.65 13.58 -4.08
C ASP A 392 5.11 14.03 -2.70
N VAL A 393 3.78 14.12 -2.57
CA VAL A 393 3.09 14.49 -1.33
C VAL A 393 2.45 13.28 -0.68
N CYS A 394 2.25 13.36 0.65
CA CYS A 394 1.63 12.28 1.41
C CYS A 394 0.13 12.21 1.19
N GLN A 395 -0.37 11.06 0.78
CA GLN A 395 -1.79 10.75 0.56
C GLN A 395 -2.62 10.65 1.85
N PHE A 396 -2.00 10.74 3.03
CA PHE A 396 -2.69 10.86 4.32
C PHE A 396 -2.78 12.32 4.80
N VAL A 397 -2.12 13.24 4.10
CA VAL A 397 -2.19 14.68 4.38
C VAL A 397 -3.02 15.38 3.32
N PHE A 398 -2.78 15.07 2.05
CA PHE A 398 -3.54 15.60 0.92
C PHE A 398 -4.38 14.50 0.29
N GLY A 399 -5.59 14.82 -0.13
CA GLY A 399 -6.42 13.88 -0.84
C GLY A 399 -7.84 14.35 -1.09
N PRO A 400 -8.62 13.56 -1.86
CA PRO A 400 -9.94 13.98 -2.32
C PRO A 400 -11.09 13.67 -1.35
N ALA A 401 -10.83 13.10 -0.16
CA ALA A 401 -11.90 12.69 0.74
C ALA A 401 -11.60 13.04 2.22
N TRP A 402 -11.19 12.08 3.04
CA TRP A 402 -11.03 12.19 4.49
C TRP A 402 -9.77 12.94 4.95
N GLN A 403 -8.79 13.11 4.10
CA GLN A 403 -7.47 13.64 4.42
C GLN A 403 -7.52 15.05 5.05
N LEU A 404 -6.43 15.49 5.66
CA LEU A 404 -6.33 16.79 6.32
C LEU A 404 -6.59 17.95 5.36
N LEU A 405 -6.00 17.89 4.18
CA LEU A 405 -6.06 18.92 3.12
C LEU A 405 -6.60 18.31 1.82
N GLY A 406 -7.42 19.09 1.10
CA GLY A 406 -8.00 18.68 -0.18
C GLY A 406 -7.10 18.97 -1.38
N MET A 407 -7.64 18.68 -2.56
CA MET A 407 -6.93 18.92 -3.83
C MET A 407 -6.83 20.42 -4.16
N GLU A 408 -7.74 21.27 -3.69
CA GLU A 408 -7.64 22.72 -3.83
C GLU A 408 -6.45 23.29 -3.05
N GLU A 409 -6.27 22.83 -1.79
CA GLU A 409 -5.13 23.22 -0.97
C GLU A 409 -3.82 22.76 -1.60
N LEU A 410 -3.76 21.57 -2.18
CA LEU A 410 -2.59 21.08 -2.91
C LEU A 410 -2.28 21.99 -4.12
N ALA A 411 -3.29 22.31 -4.92
CA ALA A 411 -3.15 23.23 -6.06
C ALA A 411 -2.66 24.62 -5.62
N GLY A 412 -3.19 25.11 -4.50
CA GLY A 412 -2.77 26.36 -3.87
C GLY A 412 -1.31 26.35 -3.41
N VAL A 413 -0.88 25.27 -2.75
CA VAL A 413 0.53 25.10 -2.32
C VAL A 413 1.46 25.05 -3.52
N ILE A 414 1.14 24.29 -4.57
CA ILE A 414 1.94 24.22 -5.79
C ILE A 414 2.04 25.60 -6.44
N THR A 415 0.93 26.32 -6.54
CA THR A 415 0.91 27.71 -7.06
C THR A 415 1.83 28.63 -6.25
N ALA A 416 1.72 28.59 -4.91
CA ALA A 416 2.51 29.44 -4.04
C ALA A 416 4.01 29.10 -4.07
N VAL A 417 4.36 27.83 -4.24
CA VAL A 417 5.76 27.38 -4.35
C VAL A 417 6.37 27.76 -5.70
N THR A 418 5.67 27.49 -6.80
CA THR A 418 6.20 27.64 -8.16
C THR A 418 5.99 29.03 -8.75
N GLY A 419 4.95 29.75 -8.32
CA GLY A 419 4.47 30.99 -8.94
C GLY A 419 3.60 30.79 -10.17
N GLU A 420 3.38 29.54 -10.58
CA GLU A 420 2.53 29.18 -11.71
C GLU A 420 1.15 28.78 -11.21
N LYS A 421 0.11 29.45 -11.71
CA LYS A 421 -1.27 29.16 -11.32
C LYS A 421 -1.61 27.70 -11.68
N THR A 422 -1.90 26.93 -10.67
CA THR A 422 -2.31 25.52 -10.77
C THR A 422 -3.75 25.37 -10.25
N THR A 423 -4.58 24.61 -10.92
CA THR A 423 -5.95 24.28 -10.53
C THR A 423 -6.10 22.79 -10.27
N VAL A 424 -7.21 22.37 -9.65
CA VAL A 424 -7.52 20.93 -9.49
C VAL A 424 -7.62 20.23 -10.87
N ALA A 425 -8.17 20.89 -11.88
CA ALA A 425 -8.24 20.34 -13.24
C ALA A 425 -6.84 20.11 -13.85
N ASP A 426 -5.87 21.00 -13.56
CA ASP A 426 -4.48 20.81 -13.99
C ASP A 426 -3.85 19.61 -13.26
N LEU A 427 -4.12 19.44 -11.95
CA LEU A 427 -3.67 18.27 -11.19
C LEU A 427 -4.23 16.96 -11.76
N LEU A 428 -5.53 16.91 -12.05
CA LEU A 428 -6.14 15.72 -12.69
C LEU A 428 -5.51 15.42 -14.05
N THR A 429 -5.19 16.45 -14.83
CA THR A 429 -4.47 16.30 -16.11
C THR A 429 -3.06 15.74 -15.90
N ILE A 430 -2.33 16.22 -14.89
CA ILE A 430 -1.00 15.69 -14.53
C ILE A 430 -1.12 14.21 -14.13
N GLY A 431 -2.10 13.87 -13.31
CA GLY A 431 -2.37 12.48 -12.91
C GLY A 431 -2.71 11.57 -14.09
N ALA A 432 -3.58 12.04 -14.99
CA ALA A 432 -3.91 11.32 -16.22
C ALA A 432 -2.68 11.11 -17.12
N ARG A 433 -1.81 12.11 -17.26
CA ARG A 433 -0.54 11.99 -18.01
C ARG A 433 0.34 10.90 -17.42
N ARG A 434 0.59 10.91 -16.10
CA ARG A 434 1.40 9.89 -15.43
C ARG A 434 0.80 8.49 -15.64
N LEU A 435 -0.50 8.32 -15.43
CA LEU A 435 -1.17 7.03 -15.60
C LEU A 435 -1.03 6.49 -17.02
N ASN A 436 -1.26 7.35 -18.03
CA ASN A 436 -1.12 6.96 -19.45
C ASN A 436 0.33 6.66 -19.84
N MET A 437 1.33 7.35 -19.28
CA MET A 437 2.75 7.03 -19.48
C MET A 437 3.09 5.65 -18.90
N LEU A 438 2.63 5.32 -17.69
CA LEU A 438 2.84 4.02 -17.07
C LEU A 438 2.14 2.91 -17.88
N ARG A 439 0.92 3.17 -18.38
CA ARG A 439 0.20 2.21 -19.23
C ARG A 439 0.92 1.98 -20.56
N ALA A 440 1.40 3.04 -21.19
CA ALA A 440 2.19 2.94 -22.43
C ALA A 440 3.50 2.16 -22.22
N PHE A 441 4.18 2.38 -21.08
CA PHE A 441 5.35 1.57 -20.72
C PHE A 441 4.98 0.08 -20.62
N ASN A 442 3.91 -0.26 -19.92
CA ASN A 442 3.44 -1.64 -19.79
C ASN A 442 3.11 -2.27 -21.16
N ALA A 443 2.43 -1.54 -22.03
CA ALA A 443 2.08 -2.00 -23.37
C ALA A 443 3.35 -2.33 -24.20
N ARG A 444 4.36 -1.46 -24.14
CA ARG A 444 5.66 -1.71 -24.78
C ARG A 444 6.33 -2.98 -24.23
N GLU A 445 6.20 -3.25 -22.94
CA GLU A 445 6.74 -4.45 -22.29
C GLU A 445 5.84 -5.70 -22.44
N GLY A 446 4.74 -5.60 -23.22
CA GLY A 446 3.83 -6.72 -23.50
C GLY A 446 2.78 -6.97 -22.40
N ILE A 447 2.58 -6.02 -21.49
CA ILE A 447 1.53 -6.10 -20.47
C ILE A 447 0.30 -5.34 -21.00
N THR A 448 -0.71 -6.08 -21.46
CA THR A 448 -1.90 -5.57 -22.13
C THR A 448 -3.17 -5.91 -21.32
N ARG A 449 -4.36 -5.72 -21.94
CA ARG A 449 -5.67 -6.03 -21.37
C ARG A 449 -5.75 -7.44 -20.74
N GLU A 450 -5.08 -8.43 -21.29
CA GLU A 450 -5.10 -9.81 -20.78
C GLU A 450 -4.63 -9.91 -19.32
N ARG A 451 -3.85 -8.93 -18.88
CA ARG A 451 -3.36 -8.83 -17.50
C ARG A 451 -4.26 -7.97 -16.60
N ASP A 452 -5.27 -7.32 -17.16
CA ASP A 452 -6.24 -6.53 -16.40
C ASP A 452 -7.38 -7.44 -15.91
N THR A 453 -7.05 -8.34 -15.01
CA THR A 453 -7.95 -9.36 -14.44
C THR A 453 -7.71 -9.50 -12.95
N LEU A 454 -8.59 -10.24 -12.29
CA LEU A 454 -8.51 -10.54 -10.86
C LEU A 454 -8.19 -12.03 -10.64
N PRO A 455 -7.57 -12.38 -9.50
CA PRO A 455 -7.36 -13.78 -9.13
C PRO A 455 -8.70 -14.49 -8.94
N LYS A 456 -8.72 -15.80 -9.22
CA LYS A 456 -9.91 -16.66 -9.13
C LYS A 456 -10.65 -16.52 -7.81
N ARG A 457 -9.91 -16.44 -6.70
CA ARG A 457 -10.43 -16.33 -5.34
C ARG A 457 -11.43 -15.17 -5.16
N LEU A 458 -11.28 -14.05 -5.87
CA LEU A 458 -12.19 -12.91 -5.71
C LEU A 458 -13.57 -13.15 -6.33
N PHE A 459 -13.69 -14.10 -7.24
CA PHE A 459 -14.96 -14.52 -7.86
C PHE A 459 -15.63 -15.68 -7.12
N GLU A 460 -15.02 -16.15 -6.03
CA GLU A 460 -15.57 -17.21 -5.16
C GLU A 460 -16.26 -16.57 -3.95
N PRO A 461 -17.36 -17.17 -3.45
CA PRO A 461 -18.05 -16.67 -2.26
C PRO A 461 -17.15 -16.70 -1.02
N LEU A 462 -17.20 -15.61 -0.23
CA LEU A 462 -16.50 -15.54 1.05
C LEU A 462 -17.16 -16.42 2.12
N ASP A 463 -16.34 -16.98 3.01
CA ASP A 463 -16.79 -17.77 4.14
C ASP A 463 -16.99 -16.91 5.40
N GLY A 464 -18.13 -17.11 6.07
CA GLY A 464 -18.40 -16.57 7.40
C GLY A 464 -18.47 -15.03 7.49
N GLY A 465 -18.85 -14.54 8.67
CA GLY A 465 -18.90 -13.13 9.00
C GLY A 465 -19.90 -12.29 8.19
N PRO A 466 -19.79 -10.95 8.28
CA PRO A 466 -20.73 -10.02 7.63
C PRO A 466 -20.70 -10.06 6.10
N SER A 467 -19.61 -10.51 5.51
CA SER A 467 -19.44 -10.63 4.05
C SER A 467 -19.67 -12.06 3.53
N HIS A 468 -20.22 -12.97 4.35
CA HIS A 468 -20.50 -14.34 3.92
C HIS A 468 -21.32 -14.38 2.63
N GLY A 469 -20.86 -15.17 1.66
CA GLY A 469 -21.49 -15.34 0.35
C GLY A 469 -21.20 -14.22 -0.66
N LYS A 470 -20.57 -13.11 -0.26
CA LYS A 470 -20.18 -12.06 -1.21
C LYS A 470 -19.02 -12.54 -2.10
N ALA A 471 -19.11 -12.20 -3.37
CA ALA A 471 -18.07 -12.42 -4.39
C ALA A 471 -18.08 -11.23 -5.35
N VAL A 472 -17.00 -11.01 -6.06
CA VAL A 472 -17.00 -10.08 -7.21
C VAL A 472 -17.85 -10.70 -8.33
N ASP A 473 -18.88 -10.00 -8.81
CA ASP A 473 -19.63 -10.45 -9.97
C ASP A 473 -18.78 -10.26 -11.24
N ARG A 474 -18.55 -11.35 -11.97
CA ARG A 474 -17.68 -11.33 -13.16
C ARG A 474 -18.30 -10.50 -14.30
N VAL A 475 -19.62 -10.51 -14.46
CA VAL A 475 -20.29 -9.79 -15.54
C VAL A 475 -20.25 -8.28 -15.27
N GLU A 476 -20.53 -7.88 -14.02
CA GLU A 476 -20.40 -6.48 -13.61
C GLU A 476 -18.96 -5.97 -13.71
N PHE A 477 -17.99 -6.79 -13.28
CA PHE A 477 -16.58 -6.44 -13.37
C PHE A 477 -16.12 -6.21 -14.82
N GLU A 478 -16.46 -7.10 -15.75
CA GLU A 478 -16.09 -6.95 -17.17
C GLU A 478 -16.77 -5.72 -17.80
N ALA A 479 -18.03 -5.46 -17.48
CA ALA A 479 -18.74 -4.27 -17.94
C ALA A 479 -18.12 -2.98 -17.38
N ALA A 480 -17.71 -2.98 -16.12
CA ALA A 480 -17.01 -1.86 -15.49
C ALA A 480 -15.63 -1.62 -16.12
N LEU A 481 -14.92 -2.69 -16.47
CA LEU A 481 -13.63 -2.61 -17.14
C LEU A 481 -13.76 -1.99 -18.55
N GLU A 482 -14.76 -2.36 -19.32
CA GLU A 482 -15.05 -1.75 -20.62
C GLU A 482 -15.41 -0.26 -20.47
N THR A 483 -16.28 0.06 -19.51
CA THR A 483 -16.66 1.45 -19.19
C THR A 483 -15.44 2.28 -18.78
N TYR A 484 -14.53 1.70 -17.98
CA TYR A 484 -13.29 2.38 -17.59
C TYR A 484 -12.40 2.68 -18.80
N TYR A 485 -12.19 1.72 -19.71
CA TYR A 485 -11.39 1.94 -20.91
C TYR A 485 -11.97 3.06 -21.79
N GLU A 486 -13.29 3.07 -21.96
CA GLU A 486 -13.97 4.13 -22.70
C GLU A 486 -13.75 5.51 -22.06
N MET A 487 -13.98 5.64 -20.74
CA MET A 487 -13.82 6.89 -20.01
C MET A 487 -12.35 7.36 -19.95
N ALA A 488 -11.40 6.43 -19.82
CA ALA A 488 -9.96 6.71 -19.81
C ALA A 488 -9.41 7.02 -21.22
N GLY A 489 -10.19 6.83 -22.27
CA GLY A 489 -9.75 6.98 -23.66
C GLY A 489 -8.78 5.89 -24.10
N TRP A 490 -8.94 4.67 -23.58
CA TRP A 490 -8.16 3.50 -23.95
C TRP A 490 -8.89 2.63 -24.97
N ASP A 491 -8.14 1.91 -25.76
CA ASP A 491 -8.69 0.96 -26.70
C ASP A 491 -9.22 -0.29 -25.98
N PRO A 492 -10.48 -0.70 -26.17
CA PRO A 492 -11.09 -1.77 -25.40
C PRO A 492 -10.53 -3.17 -25.74
N VAL A 493 -9.84 -3.34 -26.86
CA VAL A 493 -9.27 -4.62 -27.27
C VAL A 493 -7.89 -4.82 -26.67
N SER A 494 -7.02 -3.81 -26.79
CA SER A 494 -5.65 -3.86 -26.28
C SER A 494 -5.51 -3.35 -24.84
N GLY A 495 -6.45 -2.51 -24.39
CA GLY A 495 -6.36 -1.76 -23.12
C GLY A 495 -5.32 -0.62 -23.17
N ASN A 496 -4.81 -0.27 -24.34
CA ASN A 496 -3.78 0.74 -24.49
C ASN A 496 -4.37 2.13 -24.71
N PRO A 497 -3.69 3.23 -24.30
CA PRO A 497 -4.14 4.57 -24.62
C PRO A 497 -4.30 4.77 -26.12
N ARG A 498 -5.40 5.39 -26.55
CA ARG A 498 -5.63 5.75 -27.97
C ARG A 498 -4.73 6.91 -28.41
N ALA A 499 -4.47 7.03 -29.71
CA ALA A 499 -3.63 8.08 -30.27
C ALA A 499 -4.13 9.48 -29.90
N GLU A 500 -5.45 9.74 -30.00
CA GLU A 500 -6.09 11.00 -29.65
C GLU A 500 -5.97 11.32 -28.15
N THR A 501 -6.05 10.32 -27.27
CA THR A 501 -5.85 10.49 -25.82
C THR A 501 -4.42 10.93 -25.52
N LEU A 502 -3.44 10.29 -26.14
CA LEU A 502 -2.03 10.66 -25.98
C LEU A 502 -1.77 12.09 -26.49
N GLU A 503 -2.36 12.49 -27.62
CA GLU A 503 -2.22 13.84 -28.14
C GLU A 503 -2.85 14.89 -27.22
N ALA A 504 -4.07 14.65 -26.76
CA ALA A 504 -4.78 15.55 -25.83
C ALA A 504 -4.01 15.77 -24.53
N LEU A 505 -3.28 14.75 -24.06
CA LEU A 505 -2.43 14.80 -22.86
C LEU A 505 -1.01 15.34 -23.14
N GLY A 506 -0.66 15.71 -24.38
CA GLY A 506 0.70 16.12 -24.74
C GLY A 506 1.72 14.97 -24.71
N LEU A 507 1.25 13.75 -24.87
CA LEU A 507 2.03 12.50 -24.87
C LEU A 507 2.18 11.88 -26.27
N GLY A 508 1.90 12.62 -27.34
CA GLY A 508 1.96 12.14 -28.72
C GLY A 508 3.29 11.51 -29.12
N TRP A 509 4.37 11.85 -28.42
CA TRP A 509 5.70 11.26 -28.61
C TRP A 509 5.77 9.77 -28.20
N LEU A 510 4.77 9.24 -27.48
CA LEU A 510 4.66 7.83 -27.10
C LEU A 510 4.01 6.95 -28.20
N LYS A 511 3.37 7.54 -29.22
CA LYS A 511 2.68 6.77 -30.27
C LYS A 511 3.57 5.73 -30.96
N PRO A 512 4.84 6.02 -31.31
CA PRO A 512 5.71 5.01 -31.91
C PRO A 512 5.97 3.80 -31.00
N GLU A 513 5.99 3.99 -29.67
CA GLU A 513 6.19 2.91 -28.70
C GLU A 513 5.01 1.93 -28.65
N LEU A 514 3.83 2.37 -29.08
CA LEU A 514 2.58 1.59 -29.12
C LEU A 514 2.19 1.15 -30.55
N ALA A 515 3.04 1.40 -31.53
CA ALA A 515 2.75 1.17 -32.96
C ALA A 515 1.49 1.88 -33.46
N LEU A 516 1.21 3.09 -32.94
CA LEU A 516 0.07 3.95 -33.29
C LEU A 516 0.47 5.03 -34.31
#